data_e73d2236c2e78952326fc9f65974f7bd
#
_entry.id   e73d2236c2e78952326fc9f65974f7bd
#
_cell.length_a   1.000
_cell.length_b   1.000
_cell.length_c   1.000
_cell.angle_alpha   90.00
_cell.angle_beta   90.00
_cell.angle_gamma   90.00
#
_symmetry.space_group_name_H-M   'P 1'
#
loop_
_entity.id
_entity.type
_entity.pdbx_description
1 polymer ?
#
loop_
_entity_poly.entity_id
_entity_poly.type
_entity_poly.pdbx_seq_one_letter_code
_entity_poly.pdbx_strand_id
1 'polypeptide(L)'
;MNKKAIFSVVTLGLSLISGQALNEVIFEDKDFSKDGWSDFRDISNGAGWEVRSREMGGLVQGVVQEVTIGGAGGVYLSSGDGNHASVFRLDGTIRAIRSRDGQRTVVGEAEVSGEAEVRIGFDGAFFIYEYRSGDKWTRLGKSDIIGLVSYRGGISTNNRASDMNNYRVVKLDSLLGVRFGYTDTPKIPGTPWVVHDPFRPQPRQINPGNISPVDNPGTPPSDAIVLFDGTNLDAWEDGKGNAPKWKMGDGFFECQKKSGTIRTKQKFGSVQLHIEWAAPTEVKGSSQGRGNSGVFLAGLYEVQVQDNYDNLTYPDGQAGSLYGYRPPRVNATRPPGEWQAYDIIFEMPEFKDGKVVKKARITVLHNGVVVQHGVDIPGMLGHKRTRPYREHGPGHIQLQDHGNPVRYRNIWVRELKPTQ
;
A
#
# COMPACT_ATOMS: atom_id res chain seq x y z
N MET A 1 4.21 42.04 4.91
CA MET A 1 4.97 41.94 3.65
C MET A 1 5.26 40.45 3.43
N ASN A 2 4.54 39.85 2.49
CA ASN A 2 4.62 38.42 2.19
C ASN A 2 5.87 38.13 1.35
N LYS A 3 6.79 37.35 1.87
CA LYS A 3 7.86 36.75 1.05
C LYS A 3 7.41 35.36 0.61
N LYS A 4 6.96 35.25 -0.64
CA LYS A 4 6.78 33.98 -1.34
C LYS A 4 8.17 33.43 -1.65
N ALA A 5 8.48 32.22 -1.16
CA ALA A 5 9.63 31.49 -1.59
C ALA A 5 9.41 30.97 -3.02
N ILE A 6 10.23 31.40 -3.94
CA ILE A 6 10.23 30.94 -5.34
C ILE A 6 11.17 29.73 -5.39
N PHE A 7 10.61 28.57 -5.69
CA PHE A 7 11.40 27.40 -6.05
C PHE A 7 12.01 27.61 -7.44
N SER A 8 13.31 27.74 -7.50
CA SER A 8 14.05 27.76 -8.77
C SER A 8 14.33 26.31 -9.19
N VAL A 9 13.63 25.84 -10.21
CA VAL A 9 13.93 24.57 -10.88
C VAL A 9 15.07 24.86 -11.84
N VAL A 10 16.25 24.34 -11.54
CA VAL A 10 17.36 24.33 -12.50
C VAL A 10 17.18 23.15 -13.43
N THR A 11 16.76 23.43 -14.66
CA THR A 11 16.72 22.45 -15.74
C THR A 11 18.14 22.30 -16.29
N LEU A 12 18.77 21.17 -16.02
CA LEU A 12 20.03 20.78 -16.68
C LEU A 12 19.72 19.81 -17.83
N GLY A 13 20.26 20.16 -19.00
CA GLY A 13 20.02 19.45 -20.25
C GLY A 13 20.53 18.00 -20.24
N LEU A 14 19.71 17.13 -20.79
CA LEU A 14 20.02 15.72 -21.02
C LEU A 14 21.05 15.55 -22.13
N SER A 15 22.16 14.89 -21.81
CA SER A 15 22.94 14.13 -22.77
C SER A 15 22.79 12.64 -22.46
N LEU A 16 22.16 11.93 -23.37
CA LEU A 16 22.04 10.47 -23.33
C LEU A 16 23.40 9.82 -23.58
N ILE A 17 23.97 9.19 -22.56
CA ILE A 17 25.04 8.20 -22.70
C ILE A 17 24.69 7.00 -21.81
N SER A 18 24.47 5.88 -22.47
CA SER A 18 24.49 4.48 -22.00
C SER A 18 24.14 4.16 -20.54
N GLY A 19 22.93 3.72 -20.28
CA GLY A 19 22.64 2.53 -19.46
C GLY A 19 22.84 2.58 -17.95
N GLN A 20 23.14 3.69 -17.31
CA GLN A 20 23.11 3.86 -15.86
C GLN A 20 21.99 4.81 -15.49
N ALA A 21 21.06 4.33 -14.66
CA ALA A 21 20.03 5.17 -14.06
C ALA A 21 20.71 6.30 -13.27
N LEU A 22 20.57 7.54 -13.73
CA LEU A 22 21.10 8.71 -13.06
C LEU A 22 20.22 9.03 -11.85
N ASN A 23 20.76 8.90 -10.65
CA ASN A 23 20.14 9.39 -9.43
C ASN A 23 20.09 10.93 -9.49
N GLU A 24 18.90 11.50 -9.35
CA GLU A 24 18.71 12.95 -9.30
C GLU A 24 19.04 13.45 -7.90
N VAL A 25 20.09 14.27 -7.75
CA VAL A 25 20.41 14.95 -6.48
C VAL A 25 19.47 16.15 -6.33
N ILE A 26 18.54 16.05 -5.38
CA ILE A 26 17.57 17.12 -5.07
C ILE A 26 18.21 18.20 -4.21
N PHE A 27 19.08 17.79 -3.28
CA PHE A 27 19.79 18.67 -2.36
C PHE A 27 21.11 18.03 -1.94
N GLU A 28 22.14 18.85 -1.83
CA GLU A 28 23.45 18.43 -1.33
C GLU A 28 24.04 19.53 -0.43
N ASP A 29 24.57 19.13 0.71
CA ASP A 29 25.33 19.99 1.61
C ASP A 29 26.51 19.19 2.18
N LYS A 30 27.75 19.58 1.79
CA LYS A 30 28.94 18.79 2.09
C LYS A 30 29.46 18.99 3.50
N ASP A 31 29.18 20.14 4.07
CA ASP A 31 29.73 20.59 5.35
C ASP A 31 28.71 21.24 6.28
N PHE A 32 27.42 21.09 5.94
CA PHE A 32 26.29 21.66 6.67
C PHE A 32 26.31 23.19 6.78
N SER A 33 26.88 23.87 5.80
CA SER A 33 27.00 25.33 5.75
C SER A 33 25.83 26.03 5.07
N LYS A 34 24.98 25.32 4.34
CA LYS A 34 23.85 25.90 3.60
C LYS A 34 22.70 26.35 4.51
N ASP A 35 22.02 27.39 4.07
CA ASP A 35 20.84 27.91 4.76
C ASP A 35 19.68 26.88 4.82
N GLY A 36 18.85 26.99 5.84
CA GLY A 36 17.62 26.18 6.00
C GLY A 36 17.73 25.06 7.02
N TRP A 37 18.87 24.92 7.68
CA TRP A 37 19.01 24.04 8.83
C TRP A 37 18.44 24.71 10.09
N SER A 38 17.71 23.98 10.90
CA SER A 38 17.29 24.37 12.25
C SER A 38 17.85 23.37 13.26
N ASP A 39 18.44 23.91 14.33
CA ASP A 39 18.90 23.08 15.43
C ASP A 39 17.69 22.60 16.25
N PHE A 40 17.65 21.32 16.55
CA PHE A 40 16.65 20.70 17.37
C PHE A 40 17.32 19.75 18.36
N ARG A 41 17.02 19.90 19.64
CA ARG A 41 17.48 18.95 20.67
C ARG A 41 16.41 17.90 20.86
N ASP A 42 16.68 16.69 20.45
CA ASP A 42 15.83 15.55 20.78
C ASP A 42 16.18 15.04 22.18
N ILE A 43 15.44 15.55 23.17
CA ILE A 43 15.56 15.12 24.56
C ILE A 43 14.94 13.74 24.81
N SER A 44 14.21 13.17 23.87
CA SER A 44 13.58 11.84 24.04
C SER A 44 14.62 10.71 24.07
N ASN A 45 15.84 10.99 23.67
CA ASN A 45 16.93 10.01 23.59
C ASN A 45 17.76 9.86 24.87
N GLY A 46 17.61 10.74 25.85
CA GLY A 46 18.35 10.67 27.12
C GLY A 46 19.88 10.81 27.04
N ALA A 47 20.44 10.94 25.83
CA ALA A 47 21.86 10.82 25.55
C ALA A 47 22.48 12.10 24.96
N GLY A 48 21.77 13.22 24.94
CA GLY A 48 22.31 14.50 24.46
C GLY A 48 22.60 14.56 22.98
N TRP A 49 21.83 13.85 22.16
CA TRP A 49 21.98 13.92 20.70
C TRP A 49 21.43 15.25 20.18
N GLU A 50 22.22 15.92 19.40
CA GLU A 50 21.82 17.11 18.65
C GLU A 50 21.32 16.69 17.27
N VAL A 51 20.18 17.25 16.86
CA VAL A 51 19.59 17.02 15.55
C VAL A 51 19.56 18.33 14.78
N ARG A 52 20.15 18.35 13.60
CA ARG A 52 19.93 19.40 12.62
C ARG A 52 18.91 18.92 11.61
N SER A 53 17.83 19.63 11.43
CA SER A 53 16.75 19.23 10.57
C SER A 53 16.26 20.33 9.65
N ARG A 54 15.66 19.93 8.54
CA ARG A 54 14.99 20.79 7.58
C ARG A 54 13.63 20.19 7.19
N GLU A 55 12.73 21.03 6.73
CA GLU A 55 11.44 20.56 6.23
C GLU A 55 11.63 19.83 4.88
N MET A 56 11.08 18.63 4.80
CA MET A 56 11.13 17.78 3.60
C MET A 56 9.78 17.76 2.85
N GLY A 57 8.72 18.30 3.46
CA GLY A 57 7.36 18.12 2.96
C GLY A 57 6.82 16.72 3.18
N GLY A 58 5.95 16.26 2.30
CA GLY A 58 5.42 14.89 2.34
C GLY A 58 6.46 13.84 1.91
N LEU A 59 6.20 12.58 2.27
CA LEU A 59 7.01 11.46 1.79
C LEU A 59 6.85 11.30 0.29
N VAL A 60 7.98 11.27 -0.42
CA VAL A 60 8.04 11.02 -1.85
C VAL A 60 8.74 9.69 -2.10
N GLN A 61 8.05 8.81 -2.80
CA GLN A 61 8.60 7.51 -3.18
C GLN A 61 9.88 7.68 -3.99
N GLY A 62 10.90 6.91 -3.63
CA GLY A 62 12.20 6.97 -4.29
C GLY A 62 13.15 8.04 -3.72
N VAL A 63 12.72 8.92 -2.84
CA VAL A 63 13.59 9.91 -2.19
C VAL A 63 14.28 9.29 -0.99
N VAL A 64 15.59 9.42 -0.93
CA VAL A 64 16.43 9.00 0.19
C VAL A 64 17.19 10.19 0.77
N GLN A 65 17.47 10.12 2.05
CA GLN A 65 18.48 10.95 2.69
C GLN A 65 19.69 10.10 2.99
N GLU A 66 20.85 10.58 2.65
CA GLU A 66 22.11 9.88 2.88
C GLU A 66 23.18 10.81 3.46
N VAL A 67 24.07 10.26 4.27
CA VAL A 67 25.20 10.97 4.88
C VAL A 67 26.38 10.03 5.03
N THR A 68 27.60 10.58 4.89
CA THR A 68 28.84 9.88 5.20
C THR A 68 29.18 10.05 6.68
N ILE A 69 29.55 8.98 7.37
CA ILE A 69 29.81 8.94 8.81
C ILE A 69 31.21 8.36 9.05
N GLY A 70 32.10 9.17 9.62
CA GLY A 70 33.41 8.72 10.11
C GLY A 70 33.40 8.22 11.56
N GLY A 71 32.49 8.76 12.36
CA GLY A 71 32.38 8.48 13.80
C GLY A 71 30.92 8.17 14.23
N ALA A 72 30.46 8.86 15.27
CA ALA A 72 29.09 8.73 15.79
C ALA A 72 28.16 9.72 15.10
N GLY A 73 27.07 9.25 14.52
CA GLY A 73 26.07 10.09 13.85
C GLY A 73 25.25 9.32 12.83
N GLY A 74 24.31 10.00 12.17
CA GLY A 74 23.46 9.38 11.18
C GLY A 74 22.37 10.27 10.61
N VAL A 75 21.47 9.70 9.84
CA VAL A 75 20.30 10.35 9.27
C VAL A 75 19.05 10.09 10.10
N TYR A 76 18.16 11.07 10.06
CA TYR A 76 16.95 11.10 10.87
C TYR A 76 15.76 11.63 10.07
N LEU A 77 14.60 10.99 10.24
CA LEU A 77 13.31 11.43 9.72
C LEU A 77 12.30 11.47 10.87
N SER A 78 11.64 12.60 11.08
CA SER A 78 10.62 12.79 12.13
C SER A 78 9.34 13.35 11.56
N SER A 79 8.21 12.90 12.07
CA SER A 79 6.88 13.47 11.81
C SER A 79 6.53 14.64 12.74
N GLY A 80 7.39 15.01 13.68
CA GLY A 80 7.19 16.14 14.59
C GLY A 80 6.39 15.83 15.86
N ASP A 81 5.90 14.61 16.04
CA ASP A 81 5.09 14.12 17.18
C ASP A 81 5.88 13.18 18.10
N GLY A 82 7.21 13.19 18.02
CA GLY A 82 8.09 12.27 18.73
C GLY A 82 8.29 10.94 18.02
N ASN A 83 7.59 10.73 16.91
CA ASN A 83 7.76 9.55 16.07
C ASN A 83 8.89 9.79 15.05
N HIS A 84 9.82 8.85 14.95
CA HIS A 84 10.96 9.00 14.05
C HIS A 84 11.48 7.67 13.51
N ALA A 85 12.19 7.77 12.40
CA ALA A 85 13.00 6.73 11.80
C ALA A 85 14.44 7.24 11.71
N SER A 86 15.41 6.45 12.08
CA SER A 86 16.82 6.84 12.04
C SER A 86 17.75 5.68 11.67
N VAL A 87 18.82 5.99 10.99
CA VAL A 87 19.98 5.11 10.81
C VAL A 87 21.19 5.87 11.32
N PHE A 88 21.86 5.33 12.30
CA PHE A 88 23.02 5.96 12.90
C PHE A 88 24.10 4.97 13.29
N ARG A 89 25.31 5.45 13.45
CA ARG A 89 26.45 4.71 13.94
C ARG A 89 26.79 5.15 15.35
N LEU A 90 27.06 4.19 16.22
CA LEU A 90 27.60 4.39 17.55
C LEU A 90 28.50 3.20 17.91
N ASP A 91 29.69 3.48 18.42
CA ASP A 91 30.66 2.46 18.87
C ASP A 91 30.95 1.36 17.82
N GLY A 92 31.11 1.76 16.56
CA GLY A 92 31.39 0.82 15.46
C GLY A 92 30.18 0.11 14.89
N THR A 93 29.01 0.18 15.56
CA THR A 93 27.79 -0.47 15.11
C THR A 93 26.85 0.52 14.45
N ILE A 94 26.37 0.22 13.25
CA ILE A 94 25.29 0.93 12.60
C ILE A 94 23.97 0.30 13.03
N ARG A 95 23.02 1.13 13.48
CA ARG A 95 21.67 0.70 13.88
C ARG A 95 20.59 1.47 13.14
N ALA A 96 19.61 0.74 12.64
CA ALA A 96 18.36 1.30 12.15
C ALA A 96 17.31 1.24 13.26
N ILE A 97 16.71 2.36 13.59
CA ILE A 97 15.71 2.46 14.66
C ILE A 97 14.44 3.10 14.11
N ARG A 98 13.31 2.53 14.51
CA ARG A 98 11.99 3.14 14.42
C ARG A 98 11.51 3.46 15.83
N SER A 99 11.07 4.69 16.06
CA SER A 99 10.34 5.11 17.26
C SER A 99 8.91 5.43 16.89
N ARG A 100 7.96 4.88 17.62
CA ARG A 100 6.54 5.17 17.50
C ARG A 100 5.89 5.18 18.86
N ASP A 101 5.17 6.26 19.16
CA ASP A 101 4.45 6.42 20.44
C ASP A 101 5.35 6.19 21.66
N GLY A 102 6.60 6.68 21.58
CA GLY A 102 7.64 6.52 22.60
C GLY A 102 8.31 5.14 22.66
N GLN A 103 7.84 4.17 21.86
CA GLN A 103 8.44 2.83 21.79
C GLN A 103 9.48 2.77 20.69
N ARG A 104 10.68 2.30 21.03
CA ARG A 104 11.79 2.11 20.09
C ARG A 104 11.91 0.66 19.69
N THR A 105 12.08 0.43 18.39
CA THR A 105 12.34 -0.88 17.81
C THR A 105 13.62 -0.80 17.00
N VAL A 106 14.57 -1.68 17.27
CA VAL A 106 15.73 -1.88 16.41
C VAL A 106 15.26 -2.67 15.20
N VAL A 107 15.35 -2.05 14.02
CA VAL A 107 14.93 -2.66 12.74
C VAL A 107 16.02 -3.56 12.18
N GLY A 108 17.28 -3.19 12.44
CA GLY A 108 18.44 -3.97 12.05
C GLY A 108 19.73 -3.29 12.50
N GLU A 109 20.80 -4.06 12.56
CA GLU A 109 22.13 -3.57 12.93
C GLU A 109 23.25 -4.28 12.16
N ALA A 110 24.42 -3.61 12.06
CA ALA A 110 25.62 -4.16 11.43
C ALA A 110 26.89 -3.55 12.04
N GLU A 111 27.90 -4.37 12.24
CA GLU A 111 29.25 -3.94 12.62
C GLU A 111 29.96 -3.37 11.39
N VAL A 112 30.58 -2.21 11.53
CA VAL A 112 31.30 -1.54 10.44
C VAL A 112 32.59 -0.92 10.95
N SER A 113 33.70 -1.23 10.29
CA SER A 113 35.00 -0.60 10.51
C SER A 113 35.27 0.50 9.48
N GLY A 114 35.88 1.61 9.90
CA GLY A 114 36.20 2.74 9.02
C GLY A 114 35.00 3.63 8.71
N GLU A 115 35.13 4.43 7.67
CA GLU A 115 34.06 5.32 7.19
C GLU A 115 32.90 4.51 6.55
N ALA A 116 31.69 4.98 6.77
CA ALA A 116 30.49 4.37 6.18
C ALA A 116 29.50 5.44 5.72
N GLU A 117 28.69 5.10 4.75
CA GLU A 117 27.53 5.89 4.41
C GLU A 117 26.27 5.21 4.94
N VAL A 118 25.33 5.99 5.43
CA VAL A 118 24.03 5.51 5.83
C VAL A 118 22.93 6.27 5.12
N ARG A 119 21.81 5.61 4.87
CA ARG A 119 20.66 6.27 4.27
C ARG A 119 19.34 5.71 4.77
N ILE A 120 18.36 6.59 4.73
CA ILE A 120 16.94 6.29 4.97
C ILE A 120 16.15 6.77 3.77
N GLY A 121 15.23 5.97 3.31
CA GLY A 121 14.36 6.31 2.19
C GLY A 121 12.97 5.72 2.34
N PHE A 122 12.10 6.11 1.42
CA PHE A 122 10.73 5.64 1.35
C PHE A 122 10.48 4.96 -0.01
N ASP A 123 10.12 3.67 0.00
CA ASP A 123 9.88 2.89 -1.21
C ASP A 123 8.44 2.98 -1.74
N GLY A 124 7.60 3.77 -1.07
CA GLY A 124 6.18 3.91 -1.37
C GLY A 124 5.27 3.19 -0.37
N ALA A 125 5.81 2.26 0.43
CA ALA A 125 5.09 1.52 1.46
C ALA A 125 5.80 1.52 2.81
N PHE A 126 7.13 1.42 2.80
CA PHE A 126 7.96 1.27 3.99
C PHE A 126 9.11 2.26 4.00
N PHE A 127 9.61 2.59 5.20
CA PHE A 127 10.94 3.13 5.35
C PHE A 127 11.96 2.02 5.13
N ILE A 128 12.97 2.34 4.33
CA ILE A 128 14.09 1.46 4.01
C ILE A 128 15.35 2.03 4.65
N TYR A 129 16.04 1.20 5.37
CA TYR A 129 17.26 1.55 6.09
C TYR A 129 18.45 0.80 5.49
N GLU A 130 19.49 1.54 5.13
CA GLU A 130 20.65 0.96 4.48
C GLU A 130 21.95 1.61 4.92
N TYR A 131 23.04 0.86 4.77
CA TYR A 131 24.40 1.35 4.91
C TYR A 131 25.27 0.89 3.76
N ARG A 132 26.37 1.59 3.56
CA ARG A 132 27.43 1.24 2.64
C ARG A 132 28.79 1.39 3.32
N SER A 133 29.59 0.32 3.27
CA SER A 133 31.01 0.32 3.58
C SER A 133 31.70 -0.33 2.38
N GLY A 134 32.38 0.47 1.55
CA GLY A 134 32.82 0.07 0.20
C GLY A 134 31.77 0.44 -0.87
N ASP A 135 31.66 -0.38 -1.93
CA ASP A 135 30.93 0.02 -3.15
C ASP A 135 29.43 -0.33 -3.17
N LYS A 136 28.95 -1.19 -2.27
CA LYS A 136 27.59 -1.73 -2.32
C LYS A 136 26.77 -1.33 -1.12
N TRP A 137 25.55 -0.84 -1.39
CA TRP A 137 24.53 -0.63 -0.37
C TRP A 137 23.99 -1.96 0.15
N THR A 138 23.95 -2.09 1.48
CA THR A 138 23.41 -3.25 2.20
C THR A 138 22.21 -2.83 3.02
N ARG A 139 21.12 -3.59 2.91
CA ARG A 139 19.90 -3.33 3.67
C ARG A 139 20.03 -3.79 5.11
N LEU A 140 19.77 -2.88 6.05
CA LEU A 140 19.61 -3.21 7.47
C LEU A 140 18.21 -3.73 7.76
N GLY A 141 17.18 -3.15 7.11
CA GLY A 141 15.81 -3.54 7.32
C GLY A 141 14.81 -2.60 6.70
N LYS A 142 13.54 -2.83 7.03
CA LYS A 142 12.41 -1.96 6.66
C LYS A 142 11.46 -1.81 7.84
N SER A 143 10.75 -0.69 7.92
CA SER A 143 9.69 -0.47 8.91
C SER A 143 8.50 0.27 8.32
N ASP A 144 7.38 0.19 9.02
CA ASP A 144 6.18 0.97 8.69
C ASP A 144 6.45 2.47 8.76
N ILE A 145 5.60 3.23 8.10
CA ILE A 145 5.56 4.68 8.15
C ILE A 145 5.15 5.15 9.56
N ILE A 146 5.81 6.21 10.04
CA ILE A 146 5.67 6.75 11.40
C ILE A 146 4.79 7.99 11.50
N GLY A 147 4.05 8.36 10.48
CA GLY A 147 3.17 9.55 10.50
C GLY A 147 2.66 9.89 9.12
N LEU A 148 1.82 10.91 9.01
CA LEU A 148 1.04 11.16 7.80
C LEU A 148 1.24 12.52 7.14
N VAL A 149 1.90 13.49 7.77
CA VAL A 149 1.72 14.87 7.32
C VAL A 149 3.00 15.47 6.75
N SER A 150 3.81 16.04 7.55
CA SER A 150 5.06 16.67 7.12
C SER A 150 6.23 15.99 7.79
N TYR A 151 7.28 15.77 7.04
CA TYR A 151 8.49 15.20 7.60
C TYR A 151 9.58 16.26 7.68
N ARG A 152 10.29 16.22 8.79
CA ARG A 152 11.58 16.89 8.92
C ARG A 152 12.65 15.84 8.74
N GLY A 153 13.56 16.10 7.83
CA GLY A 153 14.71 15.24 7.58
C GLY A 153 15.99 15.94 8.04
N GLY A 154 16.96 15.16 8.47
CA GLY A 154 18.22 15.75 8.90
C GLY A 154 19.23 14.74 9.40
N ILE A 155 20.18 15.24 10.14
CA ILE A 155 21.27 14.48 10.75
C ILE A 155 21.13 14.49 12.26
N SER A 156 21.57 13.41 12.88
CA SER A 156 21.67 13.27 14.32
C SER A 156 23.12 12.99 14.71
N THR A 157 23.67 13.73 15.65
CA THR A 157 25.05 13.59 16.10
C THR A 157 25.15 13.60 17.62
N ASN A 158 26.08 12.84 18.15
CA ASN A 158 26.43 12.85 19.57
C ASN A 158 27.61 13.81 19.80
N ASN A 159 27.33 15.13 19.84
CA ASN A 159 28.28 16.22 20.12
C ASN A 159 29.53 16.34 19.21
N ARG A 160 29.56 15.70 18.04
CA ARG A 160 30.66 15.76 17.09
C ARG A 160 30.17 15.82 15.66
N ALA A 161 29.67 16.99 15.23
CA ALA A 161 29.29 17.22 13.84
C ALA A 161 30.47 17.03 12.84
N SER A 162 31.71 17.07 13.35
CA SER A 162 32.91 16.87 12.57
C SER A 162 33.10 15.47 11.97
N ASP A 163 32.32 14.48 12.43
CA ASP A 163 32.45 13.10 11.98
C ASP A 163 31.49 12.76 10.85
N MET A 164 30.73 13.74 10.35
CA MET A 164 29.78 13.58 9.26
C MET A 164 30.04 14.56 8.14
N ASN A 165 29.81 14.12 6.91
CA ASN A 165 29.92 14.98 5.73
C ASN A 165 29.00 14.47 4.60
N ASN A 166 28.93 15.21 3.51
CA ASN A 166 28.21 14.81 2.28
C ASN A 166 26.74 14.43 2.51
N TYR A 167 25.99 15.24 3.27
CA TYR A 167 24.55 15.06 3.35
C TYR A 167 23.91 15.33 2.00
N ARG A 168 23.10 14.38 1.53
CA ARG A 168 22.37 14.49 0.27
C ARG A 168 20.94 14.03 0.42
N VAL A 169 20.06 14.67 -0.32
CA VAL A 169 18.71 14.17 -0.61
C VAL A 169 18.70 13.81 -2.09
N VAL A 170 18.53 12.55 -2.36
CA VAL A 170 18.65 11.95 -3.69
C VAL A 170 17.36 11.27 -4.07
N LYS A 171 16.90 11.47 -5.30
CA LYS A 171 15.83 10.66 -5.89
C LYS A 171 16.48 9.52 -6.65
N LEU A 172 16.19 8.31 -6.21
CA LEU A 172 16.63 7.10 -6.87
C LEU A 172 15.56 6.62 -7.84
N ASP A 173 15.93 6.21 -9.03
CA ASP A 173 15.00 5.60 -10.00
C ASP A 173 14.42 4.28 -9.50
N SER A 174 15.17 3.59 -8.65
CA SER A 174 14.67 2.44 -7.89
C SER A 174 15.26 2.47 -6.49
N LEU A 175 14.45 2.75 -5.50
CA LEU A 175 14.75 2.39 -4.12
C LEU A 175 14.62 0.88 -4.00
N LEU A 176 15.75 0.18 -4.23
CA LEU A 176 15.89 -1.18 -3.71
C LEU A 176 14.91 -2.22 -4.20
N GLY A 177 14.87 -2.41 -5.47
CA GLY A 177 14.23 -3.58 -6.02
C GLY A 177 12.90 -3.31 -6.73
N VAL A 178 12.41 -4.34 -7.21
CA VAL A 178 11.33 -4.55 -8.15
C VAL A 178 10.15 -3.62 -7.88
N ARG A 179 9.92 -2.67 -8.75
CA ARG A 179 8.62 -1.98 -8.86
C ARG A 179 7.67 -2.88 -9.63
N PHE A 180 6.53 -3.14 -9.02
CA PHE A 180 5.49 -3.92 -9.67
C PHE A 180 4.49 -2.97 -10.34
N GLY A 181 4.25 -3.18 -11.63
CA GLY A 181 3.31 -2.40 -12.40
C GLY A 181 3.70 -2.28 -13.87
N TYR A 182 3.05 -1.35 -14.54
CA TYR A 182 3.18 -1.14 -15.98
C TYR A 182 3.25 0.36 -16.28
N THR A 183 4.07 0.74 -17.25
CA THR A 183 4.20 2.15 -17.70
C THR A 183 3.57 2.37 -19.08
N ASP A 184 3.24 1.30 -19.77
CA ASP A 184 2.72 1.25 -21.14
C ASP A 184 1.20 1.04 -21.23
N THR A 185 0.51 1.14 -20.10
CA THR A 185 -0.94 1.00 -20.03
C THR A 185 -1.66 2.34 -20.21
N PRO A 186 -2.96 2.34 -20.57
CA PRO A 186 -3.71 3.58 -20.75
C PRO A 186 -3.78 4.43 -19.47
N LYS A 187 -3.83 5.77 -19.66
CA LYS A 187 -4.09 6.69 -18.56
C LYS A 187 -5.47 6.44 -17.93
N ILE A 188 -5.51 6.56 -16.61
CA ILE A 188 -6.76 6.56 -15.86
C ILE A 188 -7.40 7.95 -16.01
N PRO A 189 -8.64 8.06 -16.54
CA PRO A 189 -9.29 9.34 -16.76
C PRO A 189 -9.34 10.22 -15.51
N GLY A 190 -8.97 11.49 -15.66
CA GLY A 190 -8.98 12.48 -14.56
C GLY A 190 -7.82 12.36 -13.58
N THR A 191 -6.79 11.54 -13.88
CA THR A 191 -5.59 11.38 -13.06
C THR A 191 -4.31 11.51 -13.88
N PRO A 192 -3.15 11.76 -13.25
CA PRO A 192 -1.86 11.70 -13.95
C PRO A 192 -1.37 10.27 -14.20
N TRP A 193 -2.01 9.25 -13.59
CA TRP A 193 -1.55 7.87 -13.52
C TRP A 193 -2.04 7.03 -14.70
N VAL A 194 -1.24 6.02 -15.05
CA VAL A 194 -1.66 4.92 -15.94
C VAL A 194 -2.25 3.77 -15.11
N VAL A 195 -2.94 2.85 -15.76
CA VAL A 195 -3.50 1.66 -15.08
C VAL A 195 -2.35 0.80 -14.57
N HIS A 196 -2.37 0.47 -13.30
CA HIS A 196 -1.29 -0.27 -12.60
C HIS A 196 0.06 0.45 -12.62
N ASP A 197 0.04 1.78 -12.51
CA ASP A 197 1.25 2.61 -12.49
C ASP A 197 2.15 2.25 -11.29
N PRO A 198 3.40 1.82 -11.53
CA PRO A 198 4.32 1.44 -10.45
C PRO A 198 4.84 2.64 -9.65
N PHE A 199 4.66 3.85 -10.16
CA PHE A 199 5.11 5.09 -9.51
C PHE A 199 4.01 5.78 -8.71
N ARG A 200 2.80 5.26 -8.77
CA ARG A 200 1.68 5.77 -7.96
C ARG A 200 1.97 5.54 -6.47
N PRO A 201 1.66 6.53 -5.58
CA PRO A 201 1.87 6.37 -4.15
C PRO A 201 1.19 5.12 -3.59
N GLN A 202 1.93 4.36 -2.80
CA GLN A 202 1.41 3.18 -2.13
C GLN A 202 0.45 3.59 -1.00
N PRO A 203 -0.68 2.89 -0.82
CA PRO A 203 -1.54 3.06 0.34
C PRO A 203 -0.77 2.76 1.63
N ARG A 204 -0.92 3.65 2.61
CA ARG A 204 -0.32 3.45 3.92
C ARG A 204 -0.91 2.21 4.60
N GLN A 205 -0.04 1.31 5.07
CA GLN A 205 -0.46 0.18 5.89
C GLN A 205 -0.86 0.66 7.29
N ILE A 206 -1.96 0.17 7.79
CA ILE A 206 -2.44 0.41 9.14
C ILE A 206 -2.76 -0.92 9.82
N ASN A 207 -2.76 -0.93 11.15
CA ASN A 207 -3.39 -1.99 11.92
C ASN A 207 -4.88 -1.67 12.03
N PRO A 208 -5.80 -2.49 11.48
CA PRO A 208 -7.25 -2.21 11.50
C PRO A 208 -7.89 -2.46 12.87
N GLY A 209 -7.11 -2.88 13.86
CA GLY A 209 -7.66 -3.29 15.15
C GLY A 209 -8.44 -4.62 15.06
N ASN A 210 -9.19 -4.90 16.12
CA ASN A 210 -10.02 -6.10 16.24
C ASN A 210 -11.51 -5.71 16.28
N ILE A 211 -12.16 -5.64 15.12
CA ILE A 211 -13.59 -5.28 15.04
C ILE A 211 -14.49 -6.52 14.98
N SER A 212 -13.99 -7.64 14.50
CA SER A 212 -14.71 -8.93 14.50
C SER A 212 -13.85 -9.99 15.16
N PRO A 213 -14.42 -10.86 15.99
CA PRO A 213 -13.71 -12.02 16.50
C PRO A 213 -13.25 -12.87 15.30
N VAL A 214 -11.95 -13.06 15.18
CA VAL A 214 -11.33 -13.86 14.12
C VAL A 214 -11.87 -15.28 14.10
N ASP A 215 -12.29 -15.76 15.27
CA ASP A 215 -12.72 -17.14 15.51
C ASP A 215 -14.23 -17.34 15.46
N ASN A 216 -15.03 -16.27 15.37
CA ASN A 216 -16.49 -16.38 15.34
C ASN A 216 -17.10 -15.39 14.34
N PRO A 217 -17.50 -15.85 13.13
CA PRO A 217 -18.16 -15.00 12.16
C PRO A 217 -19.47 -14.44 12.74
N GLY A 218 -19.72 -13.14 12.49
CA GLY A 218 -20.93 -12.48 12.92
C GLY A 218 -22.19 -13.11 12.31
N THR A 219 -23.33 -12.93 12.96
CA THR A 219 -24.63 -13.38 12.42
C THR A 219 -25.11 -12.41 11.34
N PRO A 220 -25.55 -12.90 10.17
CA PRO A 220 -26.18 -12.06 9.16
C PRO A 220 -27.41 -11.30 9.69
N PRO A 221 -27.70 -10.08 9.20
CA PRO A 221 -28.96 -9.40 9.45
C PRO A 221 -30.17 -10.27 9.07
N SER A 222 -31.28 -10.11 9.79
CA SER A 222 -32.46 -10.94 9.60
C SER A 222 -33.14 -10.83 8.21
N ASP A 223 -32.85 -9.74 7.49
CA ASP A 223 -33.30 -9.46 6.12
C ASP A 223 -32.20 -9.73 5.06
N ALA A 224 -31.10 -10.34 5.44
CA ALA A 224 -30.05 -10.72 4.53
C ALA A 224 -30.36 -12.03 3.78
N ILE A 225 -29.95 -12.08 2.53
CA ILE A 225 -29.86 -13.31 1.74
C ILE A 225 -28.51 -13.94 2.03
N VAL A 226 -28.50 -15.09 2.67
CA VAL A 226 -27.27 -15.81 3.00
C VAL A 226 -26.77 -16.53 1.75
N LEU A 227 -25.56 -16.24 1.34
CA LEU A 227 -24.89 -16.85 0.19
C LEU A 227 -23.94 -17.98 0.61
N PHE A 228 -23.44 -17.93 1.86
CA PHE A 228 -22.66 -19.00 2.46
C PHE A 228 -22.61 -18.85 3.98
N ASP A 229 -23.06 -19.87 4.68
CA ASP A 229 -23.12 -19.97 6.14
C ASP A 229 -22.13 -20.99 6.74
N GLY A 230 -21.29 -21.58 5.90
CA GLY A 230 -20.34 -22.62 6.30
C GLY A 230 -20.78 -24.05 5.92
N THR A 231 -21.98 -24.27 5.42
CA THR A 231 -22.55 -25.60 5.24
C THR A 231 -22.46 -26.14 3.82
N ASN A 232 -22.77 -25.31 2.80
CA ASN A 232 -22.80 -25.76 1.40
C ASN A 232 -22.62 -24.61 0.41
N LEU A 233 -22.40 -24.94 -0.87
CA LEU A 233 -22.27 -24.00 -1.97
C LEU A 233 -23.53 -23.90 -2.85
N ASP A 234 -24.71 -24.17 -2.32
CA ASP A 234 -25.94 -24.25 -3.09
C ASP A 234 -26.36 -22.92 -3.75
N ALA A 235 -25.93 -21.79 -3.19
CA ALA A 235 -26.12 -20.46 -3.79
C ALA A 235 -25.16 -20.15 -4.96
N TRP A 236 -24.19 -21.02 -5.21
CA TRP A 236 -23.10 -20.79 -6.16
C TRP A 236 -23.11 -21.79 -7.33
N GLU A 237 -22.53 -21.35 -8.45
CA GLU A 237 -22.31 -22.18 -9.65
C GLU A 237 -21.00 -21.80 -10.35
N ASP A 238 -20.48 -22.66 -11.21
CA ASP A 238 -19.41 -22.32 -12.13
C ASP A 238 -19.92 -21.47 -13.31
N GLY A 239 -19.06 -21.04 -14.21
CA GLY A 239 -19.45 -20.26 -15.37
C GLY A 239 -20.39 -20.96 -16.35
N LYS A 240 -20.61 -22.28 -16.18
CA LYS A 240 -21.49 -23.12 -17.03
C LYS A 240 -22.80 -23.53 -16.34
N GLY A 241 -23.00 -23.10 -15.10
CA GLY A 241 -24.17 -23.45 -14.31
C GLY A 241 -24.07 -24.76 -13.54
N ASN A 242 -22.88 -25.35 -13.44
CA ASN A 242 -22.65 -26.56 -12.65
C ASN A 242 -22.26 -26.23 -11.21
N ALA A 243 -22.28 -27.22 -10.32
CA ALA A 243 -21.76 -27.08 -8.97
C ALA A 243 -20.29 -26.68 -8.98
N PRO A 244 -19.87 -25.73 -8.10
CA PRO A 244 -18.49 -25.31 -8.00
C PRO A 244 -17.56 -26.45 -7.62
N LYS A 245 -16.33 -26.42 -8.15
CA LYS A 245 -15.25 -27.37 -7.81
C LYS A 245 -14.32 -26.84 -6.70
N TRP A 246 -14.72 -25.78 -6.02
CA TRP A 246 -13.98 -25.24 -4.89
C TRP A 246 -14.15 -26.15 -3.67
N LYS A 247 -13.09 -26.27 -2.86
CA LYS A 247 -13.08 -27.23 -1.77
C LYS A 247 -13.79 -26.70 -0.54
N MET A 248 -14.70 -27.47 0.02
CA MET A 248 -15.30 -27.21 1.32
C MET A 248 -14.31 -27.54 2.44
N GLY A 249 -14.23 -26.65 3.42
CA GLY A 249 -13.56 -26.84 4.70
C GLY A 249 -14.56 -26.77 5.86
N ASP A 250 -14.07 -26.67 7.08
CA ASP A 250 -14.89 -26.48 8.26
C ASP A 250 -15.31 -25.00 8.36
N GLY A 251 -16.56 -24.71 8.01
CA GLY A 251 -17.12 -23.37 8.02
C GLY A 251 -16.63 -22.43 6.89
N PHE A 252 -15.87 -22.92 5.92
CA PHE A 252 -15.37 -22.13 4.80
C PHE A 252 -15.30 -22.94 3.50
N PHE A 253 -15.09 -22.26 2.38
CA PHE A 253 -14.65 -22.90 1.14
C PHE A 253 -13.40 -22.24 0.60
N GLU A 254 -12.63 -22.97 -0.19
CA GLU A 254 -11.31 -22.60 -0.67
C GLU A 254 -11.20 -22.70 -2.19
N CYS A 255 -10.65 -21.67 -2.81
CA CYS A 255 -10.36 -21.67 -4.24
C CYS A 255 -9.40 -22.81 -4.59
N GLN A 256 -9.76 -23.61 -5.59
CA GLN A 256 -8.90 -24.65 -6.14
C GLN A 256 -8.34 -24.15 -7.49
N LYS A 257 -7.04 -24.19 -7.62
CA LYS A 257 -6.34 -23.76 -8.84
C LYS A 257 -6.90 -24.47 -10.09
N LYS A 258 -7.27 -23.68 -11.11
CA LYS A 258 -7.85 -24.14 -12.38
C LYS A 258 -9.26 -24.72 -12.26
N SER A 259 -9.95 -24.50 -11.17
CA SER A 259 -11.36 -24.89 -11.02
C SER A 259 -12.33 -23.88 -11.63
N GLY A 260 -11.82 -22.67 -11.94
CA GLY A 260 -12.58 -21.58 -12.52
C GLY A 260 -13.24 -20.66 -11.49
N THR A 261 -13.55 -19.46 -11.95
CA THR A 261 -14.32 -18.46 -11.20
C THR A 261 -15.72 -19.01 -10.91
N ILE A 262 -16.21 -18.81 -9.68
CA ILE A 262 -17.56 -19.16 -9.27
C ILE A 262 -18.42 -17.90 -9.18
N ARG A 263 -19.74 -18.06 -9.30
CA ARG A 263 -20.70 -16.97 -9.24
C ARG A 263 -21.97 -17.36 -8.51
N THR A 264 -22.68 -16.39 -7.97
CA THR A 264 -23.98 -16.61 -7.39
C THR A 264 -24.98 -17.07 -8.47
N LYS A 265 -25.89 -18.01 -8.17
CA LYS A 265 -26.98 -18.37 -9.08
C LYS A 265 -27.94 -17.19 -9.28
N GLN A 266 -28.27 -16.49 -8.19
CA GLN A 266 -29.07 -15.27 -8.22
C GLN A 266 -28.24 -14.08 -8.74
N LYS A 267 -28.91 -13.21 -9.50
CA LYS A 267 -28.36 -11.92 -9.93
C LYS A 267 -28.80 -10.83 -8.97
N PHE A 268 -27.92 -9.88 -8.71
CA PHE A 268 -28.14 -8.77 -7.80
C PHE A 268 -27.92 -7.43 -8.51
N GLY A 269 -28.69 -6.44 -8.08
CA GLY A 269 -28.52 -5.05 -8.47
C GLY A 269 -27.68 -4.28 -7.46
N SER A 270 -28.22 -3.17 -6.93
CA SER A 270 -27.60 -2.43 -5.83
C SER A 270 -27.67 -3.22 -4.54
N VAL A 271 -26.54 -3.37 -3.84
CA VAL A 271 -26.42 -4.26 -2.68
C VAL A 271 -25.54 -3.71 -1.58
N GLN A 272 -25.82 -4.15 -0.35
CA GLN A 272 -24.85 -4.28 0.71
C GLN A 272 -24.38 -5.74 0.72
N LEU A 273 -23.10 -5.96 0.54
CA LEU A 273 -22.45 -7.28 0.58
C LEU A 273 -21.47 -7.35 1.73
N HIS A 274 -21.60 -8.38 2.55
CA HIS A 274 -20.56 -8.77 3.51
C HIS A 274 -19.90 -10.05 3.04
N ILE A 275 -18.58 -10.10 3.12
CA ILE A 275 -17.80 -11.29 2.76
C ILE A 275 -16.50 -11.34 3.55
N GLU A 276 -16.26 -12.48 4.18
CA GLU A 276 -14.98 -12.74 4.84
C GLU A 276 -14.10 -13.63 3.98
N TRP A 277 -12.80 -13.29 3.94
CA TRP A 277 -11.82 -14.04 3.17
C TRP A 277 -10.49 -14.16 3.91
N ALA A 278 -9.68 -15.17 3.60
CA ALA A 278 -8.34 -15.32 4.15
C ALA A 278 -7.36 -15.74 3.07
N ALA A 279 -6.22 -15.07 3.02
CA ALA A 279 -5.08 -15.50 2.23
C ALA A 279 -4.49 -16.80 2.82
N PRO A 280 -3.80 -17.62 2.02
CA PRO A 280 -3.14 -18.82 2.53
C PRO A 280 -2.14 -18.48 3.63
N THR A 281 -2.10 -19.26 4.70
CA THR A 281 -1.12 -19.11 5.80
C THR A 281 0.32 -19.27 5.29
N GLU A 282 0.53 -20.24 4.39
CA GLU A 282 1.82 -20.41 3.73
C GLU A 282 1.99 -19.36 2.63
N VAL A 283 2.94 -18.45 2.83
CA VAL A 283 3.24 -17.39 1.86
C VAL A 283 4.00 -17.96 0.67
N LYS A 284 3.38 -17.92 -0.50
CA LYS A 284 4.00 -18.32 -1.77
C LYS A 284 3.87 -17.20 -2.80
N GLY A 285 4.98 -16.90 -3.47
CA GLY A 285 5.01 -15.85 -4.51
C GLY A 285 5.19 -14.44 -3.95
N SER A 286 5.02 -13.47 -4.81
CA SER A 286 5.13 -12.04 -4.53
C SER A 286 4.18 -11.25 -5.42
N SER A 287 3.93 -9.99 -5.07
CA SER A 287 3.06 -9.10 -5.85
C SER A 287 1.71 -9.76 -6.13
N GLN A 288 1.20 -9.68 -7.34
CA GLN A 288 -0.08 -10.27 -7.76
C GLN A 288 -0.08 -11.81 -7.79
N GLY A 289 1.05 -12.45 -7.61
CA GLY A 289 1.16 -13.92 -7.48
C GLY A 289 0.92 -14.46 -6.06
N ARG A 290 0.63 -13.59 -5.08
CA ARG A 290 0.55 -13.95 -3.67
C ARG A 290 -0.87 -13.74 -3.12
N GLY A 291 -1.58 -14.83 -2.77
CA GLY A 291 -2.89 -14.78 -2.14
C GLY A 291 -3.94 -13.98 -2.91
N ASN A 292 -3.99 -14.14 -4.23
CA ASN A 292 -4.79 -13.33 -5.14
C ASN A 292 -6.14 -13.98 -5.47
N SER A 293 -7.17 -13.14 -5.47
CA SER A 293 -8.52 -13.41 -5.94
C SER A 293 -9.22 -12.07 -6.24
N GLY A 294 -10.55 -12.06 -6.42
CA GLY A 294 -11.34 -10.86 -6.64
C GLY A 294 -12.81 -11.09 -6.32
N VAL A 295 -13.48 -10.05 -5.82
CA VAL A 295 -14.93 -9.99 -5.64
C VAL A 295 -15.50 -9.08 -6.72
N PHE A 296 -16.32 -9.64 -7.61
CA PHE A 296 -16.92 -8.90 -8.70
C PHE A 296 -18.40 -8.61 -8.43
N LEU A 297 -18.78 -7.33 -8.44
CA LEU A 297 -20.16 -6.89 -8.41
C LEU A 297 -20.69 -6.85 -9.84
N ALA A 298 -21.89 -7.41 -10.06
CA ALA A 298 -22.50 -7.59 -11.38
C ALA A 298 -21.58 -8.30 -12.41
N GLY A 299 -20.53 -8.99 -11.95
CA GLY A 299 -19.51 -9.62 -12.80
C GLY A 299 -18.59 -8.65 -13.56
N LEU A 300 -18.64 -7.35 -13.26
CA LEU A 300 -18.00 -6.30 -14.04
C LEU A 300 -17.10 -5.36 -13.21
N TYR A 301 -17.38 -5.23 -11.92
CA TYR A 301 -16.74 -4.23 -11.03
C TYR A 301 -16.00 -4.97 -9.92
N GLU A 302 -14.69 -5.00 -10.04
CA GLU A 302 -13.84 -5.79 -9.16
C GLU A 302 -13.37 -5.00 -7.94
N VAL A 303 -13.63 -5.56 -6.76
CA VAL A 303 -12.93 -5.24 -5.52
C VAL A 303 -11.85 -6.30 -5.32
N GLN A 304 -10.60 -5.88 -5.35
CA GLN A 304 -9.46 -6.79 -5.30
C GLN A 304 -9.35 -7.53 -3.96
N VAL A 305 -9.06 -8.82 -4.02
CA VAL A 305 -8.63 -9.67 -2.92
C VAL A 305 -7.17 -10.02 -3.13
N GLN A 306 -6.32 -9.65 -2.16
CA GLN A 306 -4.88 -9.79 -2.29
C GLN A 306 -4.22 -9.88 -0.92
N ASP A 307 -3.24 -10.77 -0.75
CA ASP A 307 -2.36 -10.70 0.41
C ASP A 307 -1.38 -9.52 0.25
N ASN A 308 -1.71 -8.41 0.88
CA ASN A 308 -0.89 -7.20 0.91
C ASN A 308 -0.16 -6.97 2.24
N TYR A 309 -0.19 -7.93 3.14
CA TYR A 309 0.61 -7.87 4.34
C TYR A 309 2.08 -8.08 3.98
N ASP A 310 2.90 -7.04 4.13
CA ASP A 310 4.32 -7.08 3.72
C ASP A 310 4.54 -7.54 2.26
N ASN A 311 3.64 -7.18 1.35
CA ASN A 311 3.70 -7.56 -0.05
C ASN A 311 3.49 -6.35 -0.96
N LEU A 312 4.55 -5.93 -1.62
CA LEU A 312 4.51 -4.84 -2.59
C LEU A 312 3.87 -5.31 -3.90
N THR A 313 2.94 -4.50 -4.39
CA THR A 313 2.36 -4.61 -5.72
C THR A 313 1.98 -3.22 -6.22
N TYR A 314 1.48 -3.10 -7.44
CA TYR A 314 0.95 -1.82 -7.91
C TYR A 314 -0.25 -1.39 -7.03
N PRO A 315 -0.37 -0.08 -6.71
CA PRO A 315 -1.33 0.40 -5.70
C PRO A 315 -2.78 0.07 -5.98
N ASP A 316 -3.20 0.14 -7.24
CA ASP A 316 -4.56 -0.14 -7.68
C ASP A 316 -4.84 -1.64 -7.92
N GLY A 317 -3.94 -2.50 -7.48
CA GLY A 317 -4.09 -3.95 -7.39
C GLY A 317 -3.96 -4.47 -5.96
N GLN A 318 -3.94 -3.60 -4.94
CA GLN A 318 -3.95 -4.00 -3.54
C GLN A 318 -5.36 -4.41 -3.08
N ALA A 319 -5.44 -5.15 -1.97
CA ALA A 319 -6.70 -5.52 -1.35
C ALA A 319 -7.60 -4.30 -1.09
N GLY A 320 -8.89 -4.39 -1.45
CA GLY A 320 -9.86 -3.30 -1.35
C GLY A 320 -9.71 -2.21 -2.41
N SER A 321 -8.80 -2.36 -3.39
CA SER A 321 -8.77 -1.49 -4.56
C SER A 321 -9.97 -1.75 -5.48
N LEU A 322 -10.38 -0.71 -6.21
CA LEU A 322 -11.13 -0.87 -7.44
C LEU A 322 -10.12 -1.19 -8.53
N TYR A 323 -10.02 -2.47 -8.89
CA TYR A 323 -8.89 -3.02 -9.64
C TYR A 323 -8.59 -2.30 -10.93
N GLY A 324 -7.33 -1.86 -11.08
CA GLY A 324 -6.88 -1.09 -12.23
C GLY A 324 -7.40 0.35 -12.33
N TYR A 325 -8.09 0.83 -11.29
CA TYR A 325 -8.63 2.19 -11.26
C TYR A 325 -8.18 2.99 -10.05
N ARG A 326 -8.53 2.51 -8.83
CA ARG A 326 -8.30 3.29 -7.62
C ARG A 326 -7.75 2.43 -6.50
N PRO A 327 -6.59 2.79 -5.92
CA PRO A 327 -6.05 2.11 -4.75
C PRO A 327 -6.95 2.31 -3.53
N PRO A 328 -6.86 1.43 -2.52
CA PRO A 328 -7.47 1.68 -1.23
C PRO A 328 -6.83 2.92 -0.59
N ARG A 329 -7.59 3.64 0.25
CA ARG A 329 -7.09 4.83 0.96
C ARG A 329 -5.97 4.48 1.94
N VAL A 330 -6.03 3.30 2.50
CA VAL A 330 -5.03 2.69 3.39
C VAL A 330 -4.98 1.19 3.13
N ASN A 331 -3.85 0.55 3.41
CA ASN A 331 -3.74 -0.90 3.44
C ASN A 331 -4.12 -1.39 4.85
N ALA A 332 -5.31 -1.96 4.97
CA ALA A 332 -5.87 -2.50 6.22
C ALA A 332 -5.77 -4.03 6.30
N THR A 333 -4.88 -4.65 5.52
CA THR A 333 -4.70 -6.11 5.47
C THR A 333 -4.06 -6.63 6.75
N ARG A 334 -4.64 -7.69 7.31
CA ARG A 334 -4.06 -8.49 8.41
C ARG A 334 -3.06 -9.51 7.86
N PRO A 335 -2.23 -10.12 8.71
CA PRO A 335 -1.31 -11.19 8.31
C PRO A 335 -1.98 -12.31 7.50
N PRO A 336 -1.23 -12.99 6.60
CA PRO A 336 -1.73 -14.14 5.87
C PRO A 336 -2.19 -15.25 6.83
N GLY A 337 -3.28 -15.92 6.48
CA GLY A 337 -3.94 -16.91 7.32
C GLY A 337 -5.04 -16.34 8.22
N GLU A 338 -4.97 -15.04 8.55
CA GLU A 338 -6.03 -14.37 9.30
C GLU A 338 -7.21 -14.01 8.41
N TRP A 339 -8.41 -14.01 9.01
CA TRP A 339 -9.63 -13.61 8.33
C TRP A 339 -9.69 -12.09 8.14
N GLN A 340 -10.03 -11.68 6.95
CA GLN A 340 -10.31 -10.32 6.51
C GLN A 340 -11.81 -10.20 6.27
N ALA A 341 -12.39 -9.03 6.50
CA ALA A 341 -13.77 -8.74 6.17
C ALA A 341 -13.90 -7.60 5.17
N TYR A 342 -14.72 -7.77 4.16
CA TYR A 342 -15.22 -6.68 3.34
C TYR A 342 -16.70 -6.42 3.63
N ASP A 343 -17.02 -5.15 3.88
CA ASP A 343 -18.39 -4.64 3.81
C ASP A 343 -18.46 -3.69 2.61
N ILE A 344 -19.24 -4.07 1.61
CA ILE A 344 -19.31 -3.37 0.32
C ILE A 344 -20.73 -2.84 0.13
N ILE A 345 -20.86 -1.53 -0.07
CA ILE A 345 -22.10 -0.89 -0.52
C ILE A 345 -21.90 -0.57 -2.00
N PHE A 346 -22.68 -1.18 -2.85
CA PHE A 346 -22.61 -1.03 -4.31
C PHE A 346 -23.96 -0.54 -4.86
N GLU A 347 -23.90 0.56 -5.60
CA GLU A 347 -25.04 1.10 -6.35
C GLU A 347 -24.83 0.85 -7.84
N MET A 348 -25.81 0.24 -8.47
CA MET A 348 -25.81 -0.02 -9.92
C MET A 348 -25.77 1.26 -10.74
N PRO A 349 -25.15 1.22 -11.92
CA PRO A 349 -25.28 2.32 -12.88
C PRO A 349 -26.70 2.35 -13.46
N GLU A 350 -27.12 3.56 -13.87
CA GLU A 350 -28.37 3.74 -14.62
C GLU A 350 -28.05 4.06 -16.08
N PHE A 351 -28.84 3.51 -16.99
CA PHE A 351 -28.68 3.70 -18.42
C PHE A 351 -29.96 4.29 -19.03
N LYS A 352 -29.79 5.12 -20.03
CA LYS A 352 -30.85 5.63 -20.89
C LYS A 352 -30.33 5.68 -22.33
N ASP A 353 -31.05 5.09 -23.25
CA ASP A 353 -30.72 5.03 -24.68
C ASP A 353 -29.31 4.49 -24.94
N GLY A 354 -28.92 3.42 -24.21
CA GLY A 354 -27.60 2.76 -24.30
C GLY A 354 -26.45 3.55 -23.67
N LYS A 355 -26.73 4.72 -23.05
CA LYS A 355 -25.73 5.59 -22.42
C LYS A 355 -25.87 5.57 -20.91
N VAL A 356 -24.74 5.56 -20.18
CA VAL A 356 -24.75 5.72 -18.73
C VAL A 356 -25.19 7.14 -18.36
N VAL A 357 -26.25 7.26 -17.57
CA VAL A 357 -26.75 8.53 -17.02
C VAL A 357 -26.39 8.69 -15.55
N LYS A 358 -26.21 7.59 -14.81
CA LYS A 358 -25.65 7.57 -13.47
C LYS A 358 -24.59 6.48 -13.42
N LYS A 359 -23.40 6.83 -12.96
CA LYS A 359 -22.30 5.85 -12.82
C LYS A 359 -22.57 4.89 -11.67
N ALA A 360 -22.02 3.68 -11.76
CA ALA A 360 -21.94 2.81 -10.61
C ALA A 360 -21.15 3.50 -9.49
N ARG A 361 -21.63 3.32 -8.24
CA ARG A 361 -20.99 3.94 -7.07
C ARG A 361 -20.71 2.89 -6.01
N ILE A 362 -19.56 3.03 -5.32
CA ILE A 362 -19.13 2.02 -4.37
C ILE A 362 -18.49 2.62 -3.12
N THR A 363 -18.80 2.01 -1.98
CA THR A 363 -18.09 2.20 -0.71
C THR A 363 -17.61 0.83 -0.25
N VAL A 364 -16.36 0.74 0.20
CA VAL A 364 -15.76 -0.50 0.71
C VAL A 364 -15.12 -0.22 2.06
N LEU A 365 -15.50 -1.02 3.05
CA LEU A 365 -14.79 -1.15 4.31
C LEU A 365 -13.97 -2.44 4.26
N HIS A 366 -12.72 -2.37 4.67
CA HIS A 366 -11.83 -3.51 4.86
C HIS A 366 -11.44 -3.61 6.33
N ASN A 367 -11.83 -4.68 6.98
CA ASN A 367 -11.68 -4.88 8.42
C ASN A 367 -12.24 -3.70 9.25
N GLY A 368 -13.42 -3.18 8.84
CA GLY A 368 -14.07 -2.03 9.46
C GLY A 368 -13.49 -0.65 9.10
N VAL A 369 -12.40 -0.61 8.33
CA VAL A 369 -11.75 0.64 7.90
C VAL A 369 -12.25 1.03 6.52
N VAL A 370 -12.70 2.28 6.34
CA VAL A 370 -13.14 2.79 5.03
C VAL A 370 -11.96 2.91 4.08
N VAL A 371 -11.89 2.02 3.09
CA VAL A 371 -10.85 2.01 2.05
C VAL A 371 -11.32 2.63 0.73
N GLN A 372 -12.61 2.59 0.43
CA GLN A 372 -13.26 3.35 -0.65
C GLN A 372 -14.50 4.05 -0.07
N HIS A 373 -14.76 5.30 -0.43
CA HIS A 373 -15.91 6.06 0.07
C HIS A 373 -16.64 6.77 -1.05
N GLY A 374 -17.84 6.29 -1.39
CA GLY A 374 -18.73 6.88 -2.37
C GLY A 374 -18.08 7.14 -3.72
N VAL A 375 -17.30 6.17 -4.23
CA VAL A 375 -16.50 6.33 -5.46
C VAL A 375 -17.35 6.02 -6.68
N ASP A 376 -17.43 6.98 -7.59
CA ASP A 376 -18.01 6.75 -8.92
C ASP A 376 -17.02 5.95 -9.79
N ILE A 377 -17.45 4.80 -10.26
CA ILE A 377 -16.64 3.93 -11.10
C ILE A 377 -16.70 4.41 -12.55
N PRO A 378 -15.58 4.58 -13.27
CA PRO A 378 -15.59 5.20 -14.60
C PRO A 378 -16.08 4.29 -15.73
N GLY A 379 -16.21 2.99 -15.48
CA GLY A 379 -16.58 1.97 -16.43
C GLY A 379 -16.33 0.56 -15.91
N MET A 380 -16.27 -0.44 -16.76
CA MET A 380 -15.94 -1.81 -16.35
C MET A 380 -14.46 -1.92 -16.02
N LEU A 381 -14.15 -2.52 -14.87
CA LEU A 381 -12.77 -2.68 -14.40
C LEU A 381 -12.11 -3.92 -15.01
N GLY A 382 -10.79 -3.92 -15.12
CA GLY A 382 -10.06 -5.08 -15.62
C GLY A 382 -8.55 -4.88 -15.71
N HIS A 383 -7.86 -5.97 -15.91
CA HIS A 383 -6.40 -5.97 -16.00
C HIS A 383 -5.89 -5.04 -17.11
N LYS A 384 -4.96 -4.16 -16.78
CA LYS A 384 -4.29 -3.19 -17.66
C LYS A 384 -5.20 -2.17 -18.34
N ARG A 385 -6.49 -2.12 -18.03
CA ARG A 385 -7.41 -1.16 -18.65
C ARG A 385 -8.72 -1.00 -17.89
N THR A 386 -9.32 0.16 -17.96
CA THR A 386 -10.74 0.39 -17.73
C THR A 386 -11.45 0.35 -19.08
N ARG A 387 -12.63 -0.26 -19.16
CA ARG A 387 -13.45 -0.32 -20.36
C ARG A 387 -14.62 0.65 -20.23
N PRO A 388 -15.10 1.26 -21.31
CA PRO A 388 -16.33 2.03 -21.29
C PRO A 388 -17.50 1.23 -20.74
N TYR A 389 -18.47 1.93 -20.18
CA TYR A 389 -19.74 1.31 -19.83
C TYR A 389 -20.39 0.63 -21.03
N ARG A 390 -20.97 -0.52 -20.80
CA ARG A 390 -21.99 -1.12 -21.64
C ARG A 390 -23.26 -1.23 -20.82
N GLU A 391 -24.42 -1.00 -21.44
CA GLU A 391 -25.70 -1.19 -20.77
C GLU A 391 -25.83 -2.61 -20.26
N HIS A 392 -26.19 -2.74 -18.99
CA HIS A 392 -26.42 -4.02 -18.31
C HIS A 392 -27.39 -3.84 -17.16
N GLY A 393 -28.09 -4.90 -16.83
CA GLY A 393 -28.93 -5.00 -15.64
C GLY A 393 -28.22 -5.65 -14.46
N PRO A 394 -28.98 -6.14 -13.46
CA PRO A 394 -28.47 -6.95 -12.36
C PRO A 394 -27.62 -8.11 -12.84
N GLY A 395 -26.53 -8.39 -12.16
CA GLY A 395 -25.58 -9.42 -12.51
C GLY A 395 -25.14 -10.26 -11.32
N HIS A 396 -24.33 -11.26 -11.59
CA HIS A 396 -23.83 -12.17 -10.55
C HIS A 396 -22.77 -11.51 -9.69
N ILE A 397 -22.72 -11.86 -8.41
CA ILE A 397 -21.53 -11.69 -7.59
C ILE A 397 -20.60 -12.85 -7.94
N GLN A 398 -19.30 -12.55 -8.22
CA GLN A 398 -18.35 -13.59 -8.63
C GLN A 398 -17.10 -13.56 -7.74
N LEU A 399 -16.50 -14.74 -7.53
CA LEU A 399 -15.24 -14.92 -6.83
C LEU A 399 -14.24 -15.55 -7.79
N GLN A 400 -13.08 -14.88 -7.94
CA GLN A 400 -12.10 -15.23 -8.95
C GLN A 400 -11.19 -16.40 -8.53
N ASP A 401 -10.98 -17.34 -9.45
CA ASP A 401 -9.86 -18.27 -9.41
C ASP A 401 -8.63 -17.64 -10.07
N HIS A 402 -7.72 -17.10 -9.27
CA HIS A 402 -6.40 -16.64 -9.73
C HIS A 402 -5.29 -17.68 -9.48
N GLY A 403 -5.66 -18.89 -9.07
CA GLY A 403 -4.75 -20.00 -8.80
C GLY A 403 -4.14 -20.01 -7.40
N ASN A 404 -4.56 -19.13 -6.52
CA ASN A 404 -4.17 -19.10 -5.11
C ASN A 404 -5.31 -19.66 -4.23
N PRO A 405 -5.02 -20.47 -3.20
CA PRO A 405 -6.04 -21.09 -2.35
C PRO A 405 -6.57 -20.09 -1.31
N VAL A 406 -7.25 -19.05 -1.79
CA VAL A 406 -7.96 -18.09 -0.95
C VAL A 406 -9.20 -18.75 -0.39
N ARG A 407 -9.45 -18.58 0.91
CA ARG A 407 -10.60 -19.11 1.63
C ARG A 407 -11.66 -18.02 1.80
N TYR A 408 -12.92 -18.45 1.83
CA TYR A 408 -14.08 -17.57 2.00
C TYR A 408 -15.06 -18.16 3.01
N ARG A 409 -15.69 -17.28 3.84
CA ARG A 409 -16.74 -17.65 4.79
C ARG A 409 -17.71 -16.50 5.02
N ASN A 410 -18.80 -16.73 5.73
CA ASN A 410 -19.75 -15.72 6.17
C ASN A 410 -20.11 -14.72 5.07
N ILE A 411 -20.78 -15.21 4.03
CA ILE A 411 -21.14 -14.38 2.88
C ILE A 411 -22.63 -14.15 2.87
N TRP A 412 -23.03 -12.89 2.91
CA TRP A 412 -24.42 -12.50 2.81
C TRP A 412 -24.60 -11.18 2.08
N VAL A 413 -25.80 -10.98 1.54
CA VAL A 413 -26.13 -9.79 0.77
C VAL A 413 -27.50 -9.27 1.17
N ARG A 414 -27.65 -7.94 1.16
CA ARG A 414 -28.95 -7.25 1.26
C ARG A 414 -29.15 -6.41 0.01
N GLU A 415 -30.31 -6.53 -0.62
CA GLU A 415 -30.66 -5.69 -1.75
C GLU A 415 -30.99 -4.26 -1.29
N LEU A 416 -30.36 -3.27 -1.88
CA LEU A 416 -30.65 -1.88 -1.65
C LEU A 416 -31.75 -1.44 -2.63
N LYS A 417 -32.97 -1.35 -2.12
CA LYS A 417 -34.09 -0.81 -2.90
C LYS A 417 -33.93 0.73 -2.98
N PRO A 418 -34.35 1.35 -4.10
CA PRO A 418 -34.44 2.80 -4.13
C PRO A 418 -35.31 3.28 -2.96
N THR A 419 -34.82 4.26 -2.21
CA THR A 419 -35.66 4.98 -1.22
C THR A 419 -36.84 5.60 -1.98
N GLN A 420 -38.05 5.24 -1.60
CA GLN A 420 -39.28 5.83 -2.09
C GLN A 420 -39.34 7.29 -1.74
#